data_8fbb1db6d1c6d399f675e9c74c9e207b
#
_entry.id   8fbb1db6d1c6d399f675e9c74c9e207b
#
_cell.length_a   1.000
_cell.length_b   1.000
_cell.length_c   1.000
_cell.angle_alpha   90.00
_cell.angle_beta   90.00
_cell.angle_gamma   90.00
#
_symmetry.space_group_name_H-M   'P 1'
#
loop_
_entity.id
_entity.type
_entity.pdbx_description
1 polymer ?
#
loop_
_entity_poly.entity_id
_entity_poly.type
_entity_poly.pdbx_seq_one_letter_code
_entity_poly.pdbx_strand_id
1 'polypeptide(L)'
;MSVVLEGKVDAIGSAVRIGIVVSNFNPRITNSLLEGAVATLGSHGVGEDQIEVFRVPGAFEVPLACQWASRNDAVIALSCIIRGGTPHFDFVANEIARGCTQVALESGKPVAFGVLTCDDLEQALARSTGTSVPAQGKTGACEESDAPLHGNKGSEAAMAALEMLSLRQQVQ
;
A
#
# COMPACT_ATOMS: atom_id res chain seq x y z
N MET A 1 -14.27 -22.73 23.70
CA MET A 1 -13.15 -21.78 23.49
C MET A 1 -13.29 -21.18 22.08
N SER A 2 -13.19 -19.86 21.97
CA SER A 2 -13.17 -19.19 20.65
C SER A 2 -11.83 -19.45 19.98
N VAL A 3 -11.83 -19.78 18.68
CA VAL A 3 -10.62 -19.84 17.86
C VAL A 3 -10.40 -18.45 17.28
N VAL A 4 -9.25 -17.85 17.54
CA VAL A 4 -8.83 -16.57 16.97
C VAL A 4 -7.78 -16.87 15.90
N LEU A 5 -8.05 -16.49 14.65
CA LEU A 5 -7.10 -16.57 13.54
C LEU A 5 -6.49 -15.20 13.34
N GLU A 6 -5.17 -15.13 13.30
CA GLU A 6 -4.41 -13.90 13.15
C GLU A 6 -3.23 -14.12 12.20
N GLY A 7 -3.04 -13.21 11.26
CA GLY A 7 -1.88 -13.21 10.37
C GLY A 7 -0.61 -12.85 11.13
N LYS A 8 0.46 -13.62 10.90
CA LYS A 8 1.78 -13.36 11.50
C LYS A 8 2.82 -13.33 10.40
N VAL A 9 3.58 -12.27 10.34
CA VAL A 9 4.55 -12.02 9.26
C VAL A 9 5.66 -13.07 9.22
N ASP A 10 6.07 -13.60 10.37
CA ASP A 10 7.14 -14.61 10.50
C ASP A 10 6.74 -16.01 10.00
N ALA A 11 5.49 -16.22 9.64
CA ALA A 11 4.95 -17.50 9.19
C ALA A 11 4.88 -17.65 7.66
N ILE A 12 5.45 -16.70 6.90
CA ILE A 12 5.35 -16.71 5.45
C ILE A 12 6.46 -17.58 4.85
N GLY A 13 6.05 -18.62 4.13
CA GLY A 13 6.99 -19.53 3.48
C GLY A 13 7.77 -18.87 2.33
N SER A 14 8.97 -19.38 2.05
CA SER A 14 9.91 -18.88 1.04
C SER A 14 9.44 -18.98 -0.43
N ALA A 15 8.22 -19.43 -0.69
CA ALA A 15 7.69 -19.62 -2.05
C ALA A 15 6.66 -18.54 -2.47
N VAL A 16 6.46 -17.49 -1.66
CA VAL A 16 5.48 -16.45 -1.92
C VAL A 16 5.93 -15.50 -3.03
N ARG A 17 5.03 -15.15 -3.94
CA ARG A 17 5.26 -14.16 -5.01
C ARG A 17 4.39 -12.93 -4.77
N ILE A 18 5.00 -11.74 -4.86
CA ILE A 18 4.34 -10.46 -4.62
C ILE A 18 4.35 -9.61 -5.89
N GLY A 19 3.16 -9.16 -6.32
CA GLY A 19 3.04 -8.14 -7.35
C GLY A 19 2.98 -6.74 -6.73
N ILE A 20 3.82 -5.82 -7.17
CA ILE A 20 3.72 -4.40 -6.77
C ILE A 20 3.30 -3.57 -7.98
N VAL A 21 2.15 -2.93 -7.89
CA VAL A 21 1.68 -2.00 -8.91
C VAL A 21 1.95 -0.58 -8.43
N VAL A 22 2.72 0.19 -9.20
CA VAL A 22 3.11 1.55 -8.85
C VAL A 22 2.86 2.54 -9.98
N SER A 23 2.19 3.67 -9.68
CA SER A 23 1.97 4.72 -10.67
C SER A 23 3.21 5.58 -10.88
N ASN A 24 3.41 6.03 -12.14
CA ASN A 24 4.51 6.93 -12.49
C ASN A 24 4.21 8.41 -12.14
N PHE A 25 2.94 8.74 -11.89
CA PHE A 25 2.56 10.10 -11.50
C PHE A 25 3.05 10.41 -10.07
N ASN A 26 3.58 11.61 -9.82
CA ASN A 26 4.27 12.00 -8.57
C ASN A 26 5.48 11.09 -8.24
N PRO A 27 6.46 10.92 -9.14
CA PRO A 27 7.49 9.88 -9.05
C PRO A 27 8.38 9.98 -7.79
N ARG A 28 8.58 11.18 -7.27
CA ARG A 28 9.32 11.37 -6.00
C ARG A 28 8.64 10.64 -4.84
N ILE A 29 7.32 10.66 -4.81
CA ILE A 29 6.51 10.02 -3.76
C ILE A 29 6.40 8.52 -4.03
N THR A 30 5.97 8.15 -5.25
CA THR A 30 5.67 6.75 -5.57
C THR A 30 6.92 5.88 -5.60
N ASN A 31 8.10 6.40 -5.98
CA ASN A 31 9.35 5.67 -5.86
C ASN A 31 9.73 5.44 -4.38
N SER A 32 9.56 6.43 -3.51
CA SER A 32 9.81 6.28 -2.08
C SER A 32 8.87 5.24 -1.44
N LEU A 33 7.60 5.18 -1.86
CA LEU A 33 6.67 4.12 -1.44
C LEU A 33 7.13 2.74 -1.92
N LEU A 34 7.58 2.64 -3.17
CA LEU A 34 8.11 1.39 -3.73
C LEU A 34 9.35 0.91 -2.99
N GLU A 35 10.31 1.80 -2.73
CA GLU A 35 11.52 1.51 -1.96
C GLU A 35 11.17 0.99 -0.56
N GLY A 36 10.23 1.64 0.13
CA GLY A 36 9.75 1.21 1.44
C GLY A 36 9.09 -0.17 1.41
N ALA A 37 8.26 -0.43 0.40
CA ALA A 37 7.62 -1.74 0.24
C ALA A 37 8.66 -2.85 -0.02
N VAL A 38 9.59 -2.65 -0.97
CA VAL A 38 10.62 -3.63 -1.31
C VAL A 38 11.55 -3.91 -0.11
N ALA A 39 12.00 -2.86 0.59
CA ALA A 39 12.84 -3.01 1.78
C ALA A 39 12.13 -3.81 2.88
N THR A 40 10.84 -3.54 3.11
CA THR A 40 10.02 -4.27 4.09
C THR A 40 9.86 -5.74 3.69
N LEU A 41 9.53 -6.04 2.44
CA LEU A 41 9.43 -7.41 1.95
C LEU A 41 10.75 -8.16 2.12
N GLY A 42 11.87 -7.53 1.74
CA GLY A 42 13.21 -8.11 1.88
C GLY A 42 13.58 -8.42 3.33
N SER A 43 13.26 -7.52 4.28
CA SER A 43 13.52 -7.74 5.71
C SER A 43 12.71 -8.91 6.31
N HIS A 44 11.64 -9.33 5.64
CA HIS A 44 10.79 -10.47 6.01
C HIS A 44 11.02 -11.71 5.11
N GLY A 45 12.15 -11.76 4.41
CA GLY A 45 12.61 -12.96 3.70
C GLY A 45 12.02 -13.14 2.31
N VAL A 46 11.34 -12.14 1.72
CA VAL A 46 10.90 -12.17 0.32
C VAL A 46 12.08 -11.72 -0.56
N GLY A 47 12.57 -12.62 -1.40
CA GLY A 47 13.67 -12.33 -2.33
C GLY A 47 13.25 -11.42 -3.48
N GLU A 48 14.21 -10.73 -4.09
CA GLU A 48 13.94 -9.83 -5.24
C GLU A 48 13.34 -10.59 -6.44
N ASP A 49 13.71 -11.83 -6.65
CA ASP A 49 13.17 -12.71 -7.69
C ASP A 49 11.71 -13.13 -7.47
N GLN A 50 11.20 -12.90 -6.28
CA GLN A 50 9.80 -13.14 -5.88
C GLN A 50 8.93 -11.88 -6.01
N ILE A 51 9.53 -10.72 -6.32
CA ILE A 51 8.84 -9.43 -6.44
C ILE A 51 8.73 -9.06 -7.93
N GLU A 52 7.50 -8.84 -8.37
CA GLU A 52 7.22 -8.37 -9.73
C GLU A 52 6.66 -6.95 -9.68
N VAL A 53 7.32 -5.99 -10.34
CA VAL A 53 6.90 -4.58 -10.31
C VAL A 53 6.24 -4.19 -11.64
N PHE A 54 5.01 -3.69 -11.57
CA PHE A 54 4.22 -3.16 -12.66
C PHE A 54 4.18 -1.63 -12.55
N ARG A 55 4.76 -0.93 -13.54
CA ARG A 55 4.66 0.53 -13.59
C ARG A 55 3.53 0.96 -14.52
N VAL A 56 2.63 1.81 -14.00
CA VAL A 56 1.48 2.33 -14.74
C VAL A 56 1.52 3.85 -14.86
N PRO A 57 0.87 4.46 -15.85
CA PRO A 57 0.91 5.90 -16.08
C PRO A 57 0.41 6.72 -14.88
N GLY A 58 -0.75 6.38 -14.35
CA GLY A 58 -1.42 7.13 -13.28
C GLY A 58 -2.16 6.25 -12.29
N ALA A 59 -2.85 6.88 -11.35
CA ALA A 59 -3.62 6.21 -10.31
C ALA A 59 -4.82 5.44 -10.89
N PHE A 60 -5.43 5.95 -11.95
CA PHE A 60 -6.63 5.35 -12.55
C PHE A 60 -6.35 3.99 -13.20
N GLU A 61 -5.12 3.74 -13.65
CA GLU A 61 -4.70 2.48 -14.26
C GLU A 61 -4.30 1.40 -13.24
N VAL A 62 -4.12 1.78 -11.98
CA VAL A 62 -3.69 0.85 -10.91
C VAL A 62 -4.64 -0.33 -10.73
N PRO A 63 -5.98 -0.18 -10.67
CA PRO A 63 -6.87 -1.33 -10.46
C PRO A 63 -6.76 -2.40 -11.55
N LEU A 64 -6.69 -1.99 -12.83
CA LEU A 64 -6.53 -2.94 -13.93
C LEU A 64 -5.19 -3.68 -13.86
N ALA A 65 -4.11 -2.97 -13.53
CA ALA A 65 -2.81 -3.60 -13.34
C ALA A 65 -2.78 -4.52 -12.10
N CYS A 66 -3.51 -4.18 -11.02
CA CYS A 66 -3.70 -5.09 -9.88
C CYS A 66 -4.41 -6.38 -10.30
N GLN A 67 -5.38 -6.30 -11.21
CA GLN A 67 -6.04 -7.49 -11.74
C GLN A 67 -5.04 -8.38 -12.51
N TRP A 68 -4.16 -7.80 -13.33
CA TRP A 68 -3.11 -8.58 -14.00
C TRP A 68 -2.07 -9.15 -13.03
N ALA A 69 -1.71 -8.37 -12.01
CA ALA A 69 -0.78 -8.77 -10.96
C ALA A 69 -1.35 -9.82 -10.00
N SER A 70 -2.68 -10.04 -9.99
CA SER A 70 -3.35 -11.03 -9.12
C SER A 70 -2.97 -12.48 -9.44
N ARG A 71 -2.18 -12.73 -10.48
CA ARG A 71 -1.50 -14.01 -10.68
C ARG A 71 -0.49 -14.33 -9.56
N ASN A 72 0.07 -13.32 -8.90
CA ASN A 72 0.90 -13.46 -7.70
C ASN A 72 0.04 -13.84 -6.48
N ASP A 73 0.66 -14.13 -5.35
CA ASP A 73 -0.04 -14.54 -4.12
C ASP A 73 -0.69 -13.36 -3.40
N ALA A 74 -0.06 -12.19 -3.47
CA ALA A 74 -0.63 -10.91 -3.05
C ALA A 74 -0.21 -9.78 -3.99
N VAL A 75 -0.94 -8.67 -3.93
CA VAL A 75 -0.65 -7.45 -4.69
C VAL A 75 -0.52 -6.28 -3.72
N ILE A 76 0.41 -5.37 -3.99
CA ILE A 76 0.56 -4.09 -3.30
C ILE A 76 0.29 -2.98 -4.31
N ALA A 77 -0.72 -2.15 -4.07
CA ALA A 77 -1.08 -1.02 -4.91
C ALA A 77 -0.46 0.26 -4.35
N LEU A 78 0.41 0.91 -5.11
CA LEU A 78 1.13 2.13 -4.73
C LEU A 78 0.80 3.27 -5.70
N SER A 79 0.33 4.38 -5.18
CA SER A 79 0.08 5.61 -5.95
C SER A 79 0.05 6.82 -5.03
N CYS A 80 0.05 8.01 -5.61
CA CYS A 80 -0.13 9.24 -4.87
C CYS A 80 -1.02 10.20 -5.66
N ILE A 81 -2.14 10.57 -5.07
CA ILE A 81 -3.11 11.51 -5.61
C ILE A 81 -3.09 12.74 -4.68
N ILE A 82 -2.74 13.89 -5.24
CA ILE A 82 -2.72 15.17 -4.51
C ILE A 82 -3.87 16.02 -5.06
N ARG A 83 -4.64 16.62 -4.15
CA ARG A 83 -5.80 17.45 -4.49
C ARG A 83 -5.37 18.65 -5.31
N GLY A 84 -5.97 18.77 -6.49
CA GLY A 84 -5.84 19.94 -7.36
C GLY A 84 -7.05 20.87 -7.27
N GLY A 85 -7.11 21.85 -8.16
CA GLY A 85 -8.17 22.85 -8.23
C GLY A 85 -9.51 22.37 -8.78
N THR A 86 -9.66 21.10 -9.13
CA THR A 86 -10.87 20.53 -9.74
C THR A 86 -11.35 19.29 -9.00
N PRO A 87 -12.64 18.87 -9.19
CA PRO A 87 -13.17 17.63 -8.59
C PRO A 87 -12.50 16.34 -9.06
N HIS A 88 -11.59 16.38 -10.01
CA HIS A 88 -10.90 15.20 -10.56
C HIS A 88 -10.28 14.28 -9.49
N PHE A 89 -9.74 14.88 -8.43
CA PHE A 89 -9.18 14.17 -7.29
C PHE A 89 -10.19 13.16 -6.70
N ASP A 90 -11.43 13.60 -6.46
CA ASP A 90 -12.43 12.79 -5.77
C ASP A 90 -12.87 11.59 -6.65
N PHE A 91 -12.98 11.79 -7.96
CA PHE A 91 -13.29 10.71 -8.89
C PHE A 91 -12.17 9.67 -8.95
N VAL A 92 -10.92 10.10 -9.09
CA VAL A 92 -9.78 9.18 -9.17
C VAL A 92 -9.57 8.45 -7.85
N ALA A 93 -9.65 9.15 -6.71
CA ALA A 93 -9.48 8.55 -5.39
C ALA A 93 -10.55 7.49 -5.08
N ASN A 94 -11.80 7.74 -5.43
CA ASN A 94 -12.88 6.78 -5.22
C ASN A 94 -12.73 5.55 -6.12
N GLU A 95 -12.44 5.74 -7.40
CA GLU A 95 -12.37 4.63 -8.35
C GLU A 95 -11.15 3.72 -8.11
N ILE A 96 -10.00 4.27 -7.72
CA ILE A 96 -8.85 3.42 -7.38
C ILE A 96 -9.12 2.58 -6.14
N ALA A 97 -9.72 3.15 -5.10
CA ALA A 97 -10.06 2.43 -3.88
C ALA A 97 -11.09 1.31 -4.16
N ARG A 98 -12.16 1.65 -4.88
CA ARG A 98 -13.20 0.68 -5.28
C ARG A 98 -12.64 -0.43 -6.16
N GLY A 99 -11.86 -0.08 -7.18
CA GLY A 99 -11.29 -1.04 -8.11
C GLY A 99 -10.29 -1.99 -7.45
N CYS A 100 -9.41 -1.53 -6.58
CA CYS A 100 -8.50 -2.38 -5.82
C CYS A 100 -9.26 -3.35 -4.90
N THR A 101 -10.30 -2.88 -4.21
CA THR A 101 -11.17 -3.72 -3.37
C THR A 101 -11.88 -4.79 -4.21
N GLN A 102 -12.40 -4.42 -5.38
CA GLN A 102 -13.06 -5.36 -6.29
C GLN A 102 -12.09 -6.46 -6.73
N VAL A 103 -10.87 -6.12 -7.13
CA VAL A 103 -9.84 -7.12 -7.52
C VAL A 103 -9.53 -8.06 -6.35
N ALA A 104 -9.42 -7.56 -5.12
CA ALA A 104 -9.16 -8.39 -3.95
C ALA A 104 -10.28 -9.41 -3.72
N LEU A 105 -11.54 -8.96 -3.76
CA LEU A 105 -12.71 -9.82 -3.54
C LEU A 105 -12.90 -10.85 -4.67
N GLU A 106 -12.74 -10.44 -5.93
CA GLU A 106 -12.90 -11.33 -7.09
C GLU A 106 -11.79 -12.38 -7.19
N SER A 107 -10.54 -11.99 -6.91
CA SER A 107 -9.39 -12.91 -6.96
C SER A 107 -9.27 -13.79 -5.70
N GLY A 108 -9.88 -13.41 -4.58
CA GLY A 108 -9.67 -14.03 -3.27
C GLY A 108 -8.22 -13.88 -2.77
N LYS A 109 -7.50 -12.86 -3.24
CA LYS A 109 -6.10 -12.60 -2.89
C LYS A 109 -5.95 -11.22 -2.24
N PRO A 110 -5.01 -11.06 -1.31
CA PRO A 110 -4.75 -9.75 -0.72
C PRO A 110 -4.34 -8.72 -1.78
N VAL A 111 -4.99 -7.56 -1.74
CA VAL A 111 -4.56 -6.34 -2.44
C VAL A 111 -4.35 -5.28 -1.38
N ALA A 112 -3.10 -5.08 -0.97
CA ALA A 112 -2.75 -4.10 0.05
C ALA A 112 -2.73 -2.68 -0.54
N PHE A 113 -3.40 -1.73 0.12
CA PHE A 113 -3.65 -0.40 -0.38
C PHE A 113 -2.67 0.62 0.19
N GLY A 114 -1.56 0.85 -0.52
CA GLY A 114 -0.55 1.87 -0.23
C GLY A 114 -0.72 3.15 -1.07
N VAL A 115 -1.97 3.49 -1.40
CA VAL A 115 -2.29 4.68 -2.19
C VAL A 115 -2.49 5.89 -1.28
N LEU A 116 -1.73 6.94 -1.53
CA LEU A 116 -1.87 8.20 -0.82
C LEU A 116 -2.93 9.08 -1.50
N THR A 117 -3.84 9.62 -0.67
CA THR A 117 -4.80 10.66 -1.04
C THR A 117 -4.56 11.84 -0.11
N CYS A 118 -3.93 12.89 -0.61
CA CYS A 118 -3.44 14.01 0.19
C CYS A 118 -3.98 15.32 -0.33
N ASP A 119 -4.17 16.30 0.55
CA ASP A 119 -4.59 17.64 0.15
C ASP A 119 -3.42 18.44 -0.44
N ASP A 120 -2.18 18.12 -0.01
CA ASP A 120 -0.98 18.81 -0.45
C ASP A 120 0.25 17.88 -0.53
N LEU A 121 1.34 18.43 -1.06
CA LEU A 121 2.61 17.72 -1.22
C LEU A 121 3.28 17.40 0.12
N GLU A 122 3.12 18.24 1.14
CA GLU A 122 3.73 18.05 2.46
C GLU A 122 3.15 16.78 3.13
N GLN A 123 1.83 16.62 3.09
CA GLN A 123 1.15 15.41 3.56
C GLN A 123 1.65 14.16 2.83
N ALA A 124 1.84 14.25 1.52
CA ALA A 124 2.32 13.13 0.71
C ALA A 124 3.77 12.74 1.06
N LEU A 125 4.65 13.74 1.22
CA LEU A 125 6.04 13.53 1.63
C LEU A 125 6.12 12.88 3.03
N ALA A 126 5.37 13.40 4.00
CA ALA A 126 5.36 12.87 5.36
C ALA A 126 4.96 11.38 5.41
N ARG A 127 4.09 10.92 4.49
CA ARG A 127 3.59 9.54 4.43
C ARG A 127 4.40 8.62 3.52
N SER A 128 5.31 9.16 2.75
CA SER A 128 6.16 8.37 1.84
C SER A 128 7.60 8.20 2.35
N THR A 129 8.13 9.13 3.14
CA THR A 129 9.54 9.09 3.57
C THR A 129 9.73 8.47 4.95
N GLY A 130 8.66 8.32 5.74
CA GLY A 130 8.78 7.84 7.13
C GLY A 130 9.47 8.84 8.08
N THR A 131 9.77 10.04 7.62
CA THR A 131 10.32 11.10 8.45
C THR A 131 9.19 11.96 9.00
N SER A 132 9.17 12.15 10.32
CA SER A 132 8.29 13.12 10.95
C SER A 132 8.64 14.53 10.48
N VAL A 133 7.87 15.10 9.58
CA VAL A 133 7.88 16.54 9.34
C VAL A 133 7.08 17.16 10.48
N PRO A 134 7.67 18.05 11.31
CA PRO A 134 6.89 18.72 12.35
C PRO A 134 5.75 19.49 11.69
N ALA A 135 4.53 19.22 12.08
CA ALA A 135 3.36 19.98 11.63
C ALA A 135 3.52 21.42 12.09
N GLN A 136 3.90 22.32 11.19
CA GLN A 136 3.89 23.76 11.46
C GLN A 136 2.43 24.26 11.39
N GLY A 137 1.88 24.57 12.56
CA GLY A 137 0.79 25.52 12.70
C GLY A 137 -0.61 25.07 12.36
N LYS A 138 -1.17 24.09 13.09
CA LYS A 138 -2.61 24.06 13.37
C LYS A 138 -2.81 23.85 14.86
N THR A 139 -3.12 24.95 15.57
CA THR A 139 -3.65 24.92 16.93
C THR A 139 -5.09 24.39 16.89
N GLY A 140 -5.24 23.11 17.09
CA GLY A 140 -6.51 22.44 17.31
C GLY A 140 -6.18 21.17 18.08
N ALA A 141 -6.57 21.14 19.36
CA ALA A 141 -6.37 20.02 20.24
C ALA A 141 -7.04 18.78 19.65
N CYS A 142 -6.27 17.91 19.03
CA CYS A 142 -6.56 16.50 18.94
C CYS A 142 -5.71 15.85 20.03
N GLU A 143 -6.37 15.15 20.94
CA GLU A 143 -5.77 14.37 22.00
C GLU A 143 -4.68 13.46 21.43
N GLU A 144 -3.59 13.32 22.20
CA GLU A 144 -2.49 12.41 21.92
C GLU A 144 -3.03 11.00 21.62
N SER A 145 -3.24 10.71 20.36
CA SER A 145 -3.35 9.30 19.95
C SER A 145 -1.94 8.74 19.91
N ASP A 146 -1.70 7.61 20.57
CA ASP A 146 -0.50 6.78 20.46
C ASP A 146 -0.28 6.23 19.03
N ALA A 147 -0.68 6.99 18.02
CA ALA A 147 -0.44 6.64 16.63
C ALA A 147 1.07 6.78 16.36
N PRO A 148 1.76 5.72 15.93
CA PRO A 148 3.16 5.80 15.58
C PRO A 148 3.37 6.89 14.53
N LEU A 149 4.42 7.66 14.73
CA LEU A 149 4.97 8.61 13.77
C LEU A 149 4.77 8.08 12.34
N HIS A 150 4.13 8.87 11.47
CA HIS A 150 3.72 8.45 10.12
C HIS A 150 4.87 7.74 9.39
N GLY A 151 4.78 6.41 9.29
CA GLY A 151 5.72 5.58 8.59
C GLY A 151 5.55 5.71 7.06
N ASN A 152 6.46 5.10 6.31
CA ASN A 152 6.29 4.95 4.87
C ASN A 152 5.09 4.05 4.58
N LYS A 153 4.06 4.57 3.91
CA LYS A 153 2.83 3.83 3.61
C LYS A 153 3.03 2.66 2.62
N GLY A 154 4.11 2.66 1.86
CA GLY A 154 4.53 1.49 1.08
C GLY A 154 5.00 0.35 1.99
N SER A 155 5.77 0.66 3.04
CA SER A 155 6.17 -0.31 4.06
C SER A 155 4.97 -0.89 4.80
N GLU A 156 4.02 -0.03 5.21
CA GLU A 156 2.80 -0.49 5.89
C GLU A 156 1.93 -1.38 4.99
N ALA A 157 1.83 -1.05 3.70
CA ALA A 157 1.10 -1.87 2.74
C ALA A 157 1.79 -3.24 2.52
N ALA A 158 3.13 -3.27 2.51
CA ALA A 158 3.88 -4.53 2.44
C ALA A 158 3.62 -5.41 3.67
N MET A 159 3.64 -4.84 4.88
CA MET A 159 3.28 -5.56 6.11
C MET A 159 1.87 -6.13 6.03
N ALA A 160 0.89 -5.31 5.66
CA ALA A 160 -0.50 -5.76 5.52
C ALA A 160 -0.66 -6.90 4.50
N ALA A 161 0.07 -6.85 3.38
CA ALA A 161 0.08 -7.93 2.40
C ALA A 161 0.60 -9.24 2.99
N LEU A 162 1.70 -9.20 3.75
CA LEU A 162 2.29 -10.36 4.40
C LEU A 162 1.36 -10.94 5.48
N GLU A 163 0.78 -10.10 6.35
CA GLU A 163 -0.17 -10.52 7.37
C GLU A 163 -1.40 -11.20 6.76
N MET A 164 -1.96 -10.61 5.71
CA MET A 164 -3.12 -11.18 5.01
C MET A 164 -2.78 -12.49 4.28
N LEU A 165 -1.57 -12.66 3.77
CA LEU A 165 -1.11 -13.94 3.21
C LEU A 165 -1.03 -15.01 4.30
N SER A 166 -0.44 -14.71 5.43
CA SER A 166 -0.35 -15.62 6.58
C SER A 166 -1.74 -16.01 7.10
N LEU A 167 -2.67 -15.05 7.21
CA LEU A 167 -4.05 -15.33 7.60
C LEU A 167 -4.75 -16.23 6.57
N ARG A 168 -4.57 -15.96 5.28
CA ARG A 168 -5.17 -16.77 4.20
C ARG A 168 -4.74 -18.24 4.27
N GLN A 169 -3.47 -18.52 4.61
CA GLN A 169 -2.97 -19.89 4.78
C GLN A 169 -3.66 -20.65 5.92
N GLN A 170 -4.19 -19.95 6.92
CA GLN A 170 -4.90 -20.55 8.05
C GLN A 170 -6.37 -20.86 7.73
N VAL A 171 -6.95 -20.24 6.70
CA VAL A 171 -8.38 -20.41 6.33
C VAL A 171 -8.59 -21.27 5.08
N GLN A 172 -7.50 -21.68 4.41
CA GLN A 172 -7.51 -22.65 3.30
C GLN A 172 -7.21 -24.05 3.80
#